data_ce2aa2750497e7494ee2feb7df85ea9e
#
_entry.id   ce2aa2750497e7494ee2feb7df85ea9e
#
_cell.length_a   1.000
_cell.length_b   1.000
_cell.length_c   1.000
_cell.angle_alpha   90.00
_cell.angle_beta   90.00
_cell.angle_gamma   90.00
#
_symmetry.space_group_name_H-M   'P 1'
#
loop_
_entity.id
_entity.type
_entity.pdbx_description
1 polymer ?
#
loop_
_entity_poly.entity_id
_entity_poly.type
_entity_poly.pdbx_seq_one_letter_code
_entity_poly.pdbx_strand_id
1 'polypeptide(L)'
;AYVQYQAENVLTAIDARMNEVYFAQWQAQKVRSDFGEFLDWQPMIAEQVCSPSNVIEQVAQQHHENAVLVGTGWAAYPELSDANLGKATDITLPSALYMLDLALPKWFAGETISPLEIEPIYLRNEVTWKKLPGRE
;
A
#
# COMPACT_ATOMS: atom_id res chain seq x y z
N ALA A 1 -7.53 -1.09 -7.48
CA ALA A 1 -7.91 0.33 -7.52
C ALA A 1 -8.07 0.83 -8.96
N TYR A 2 -7.03 0.77 -9.80
CA TYR A 2 -7.10 1.29 -11.17
C TYR A 2 -8.22 0.64 -12.01
N VAL A 3 -8.30 -0.67 -12.05
CA VAL A 3 -9.30 -1.40 -12.86
C VAL A 3 -10.74 -1.07 -12.49
N GLN A 4 -11.02 -0.88 -11.21
CA GLN A 4 -12.39 -0.65 -10.71
C GLN A 4 -12.75 0.83 -10.61
N TYR A 5 -11.78 1.69 -10.26
CA TYR A 5 -12.01 3.10 -9.94
C TYR A 5 -11.29 4.06 -10.87
N GLN A 6 -10.50 3.57 -11.82
CA GLN A 6 -9.61 4.37 -12.68
C GLN A 6 -8.67 5.26 -11.86
N ALA A 7 -8.30 4.78 -10.67
CA ALA A 7 -7.51 5.55 -9.72
C ALA A 7 -6.03 5.47 -10.07
N GLU A 8 -5.42 6.62 -10.29
CA GLU A 8 -3.98 6.76 -10.54
C GLU A 8 -3.20 7.16 -9.26
N ASN A 9 -3.89 7.60 -8.21
CA ASN A 9 -3.32 7.89 -6.90
C ASN A 9 -4.02 7.01 -5.85
N VAL A 10 -3.24 6.22 -5.13
CA VAL A 10 -3.76 5.20 -4.20
C VAL A 10 -3.05 5.29 -2.86
N LEU A 11 -3.83 5.46 -1.80
CA LEU A 11 -3.38 5.36 -0.42
C LEU A 11 -3.74 3.97 0.12
N THR A 12 -2.74 3.19 0.45
CA THR A 12 -2.90 1.84 1.01
C THR A 12 -2.71 1.88 2.52
N ALA A 13 -3.66 1.36 3.30
CA ALA A 13 -3.50 1.19 4.73
C ALA A 13 -4.05 -0.17 5.17
N ILE A 14 -3.21 -1.01 5.76
CA ILE A 14 -3.60 -2.32 6.29
C ILE A 14 -3.39 -2.30 7.79
N ASP A 15 -4.38 -2.76 8.56
CA ASP A 15 -4.27 -2.88 10.01
C ASP A 15 -3.08 -3.78 10.38
N ALA A 16 -2.05 -3.20 10.99
CA ALA A 16 -0.83 -3.89 11.42
C ALA A 16 -0.89 -4.33 12.89
N ARG A 17 -2.04 -4.14 13.56
CA ARG A 17 -2.19 -4.29 15.00
C ARG A 17 -1.35 -3.26 15.79
N MET A 18 -1.45 -3.31 17.13
CA MET A 18 -0.64 -2.48 18.04
C MET A 18 -0.81 -0.96 17.81
N ASN A 19 -1.99 -0.53 17.35
CA ASN A 19 -2.30 0.85 16.96
C ASN A 19 -1.41 1.39 15.83
N GLU A 20 -1.10 0.53 14.86
CA GLU A 20 -0.30 0.84 13.68
C GLU A 20 -0.93 0.30 12.40
N VAL A 21 -0.54 0.87 11.27
CA VAL A 21 -0.90 0.41 9.94
C VAL A 21 0.35 0.19 9.09
N TYR A 22 0.28 -0.79 8.17
CA TYR A 22 1.18 -0.83 7.02
C TYR A 22 0.64 0.17 6.01
N PHE A 23 1.42 1.19 5.72
CA PHE A 23 1.00 2.32 4.90
C PHE A 23 1.95 2.56 3.73
N ALA A 24 1.41 2.98 2.60
CA ALA A 24 2.13 3.54 1.46
C ALA A 24 1.21 4.41 0.61
N GLN A 25 1.80 5.33 -0.17
CA GLN A 25 1.12 6.07 -1.23
C GLN A 25 1.75 5.75 -2.57
N TRP A 26 0.91 5.46 -3.57
CA TRP A 26 1.32 5.07 -4.91
C TRP A 26 0.71 5.98 -5.96
N GLN A 27 1.52 6.36 -6.95
CA GLN A 27 1.10 7.08 -8.14
C GLN A 27 1.34 6.22 -9.37
N ALA A 28 0.29 6.02 -10.18
CA ALA A 28 0.40 5.35 -11.47
C ALA A 28 1.02 6.27 -12.53
N GLN A 29 1.90 5.72 -13.34
CA GLN A 29 2.45 6.36 -14.52
C GLN A 29 2.26 5.46 -15.74
N LYS A 30 1.81 6.02 -16.86
CA LYS A 30 1.71 5.30 -18.12
C LYS A 30 3.09 5.20 -18.76
N VAL A 31 3.54 3.98 -18.95
CA VAL A 31 4.81 3.66 -19.60
C VAL A 31 4.55 2.96 -20.91
N ARG A 32 5.15 3.43 -21.99
CA ARG A 32 5.08 2.80 -23.31
C ARG A 32 6.35 2.02 -23.59
N SER A 33 6.18 0.78 -24.02
CA SER A 33 7.26 -0.09 -24.49
C SER A 33 6.94 -0.64 -25.88
N ASP A 34 7.88 -1.39 -26.47
CA ASP A 34 7.67 -2.10 -27.73
C ASP A 34 6.57 -3.17 -27.63
N PHE A 35 6.19 -3.57 -26.43
CA PHE A 35 5.17 -4.58 -26.13
C PHE A 35 3.79 -3.99 -25.78
N GLY A 36 3.67 -2.66 -25.76
CA GLY A 36 2.42 -1.97 -25.46
C GLY A 36 2.54 -0.89 -24.38
N GLU A 37 1.39 -0.44 -23.92
CA GLU A 37 1.27 0.55 -22.84
C GLU A 37 0.97 -0.17 -21.51
N PHE A 38 1.71 0.14 -20.47
CA PHE A 38 1.59 -0.42 -19.13
C PHE A 38 1.45 0.69 -18.09
N LEU A 39 0.94 0.32 -16.90
CA LEU A 39 0.99 1.17 -15.73
C LEU A 39 2.20 0.76 -14.87
N ASP A 40 3.08 1.70 -14.62
CA ASP A 40 4.10 1.58 -13.61
C ASP A 40 3.69 2.36 -12.36
N TRP A 41 3.90 1.76 -11.18
CA TRP A 41 3.48 2.34 -9.90
C TRP A 41 4.68 2.81 -9.12
N GLN A 42 4.75 4.13 -8.92
CA GLN A 42 5.83 4.76 -8.17
C GLN A 42 5.39 5.08 -6.73
N PRO A 43 6.21 4.74 -5.73
CA PRO A 43 5.92 5.12 -4.36
C PRO A 43 6.15 6.62 -4.15
N MET A 44 5.08 7.34 -3.79
CA MET A 44 5.16 8.73 -3.32
C MET A 44 5.51 8.77 -1.83
N ILE A 45 4.95 7.83 -1.07
CA ILE A 45 5.36 7.50 0.30
C ILE A 45 5.69 6.01 0.30
N ALA A 46 6.93 5.68 0.66
CA ALA A 46 7.41 4.30 0.69
C ALA A 46 6.66 3.46 1.73
N GLU A 47 6.61 2.16 1.49
CA GLU A 47 6.01 1.19 2.41
C GLU A 47 6.64 1.28 3.80
N GLN A 48 5.80 1.42 4.81
CA GLN A 48 6.22 1.53 6.20
C GLN A 48 5.16 1.02 7.17
N VAL A 49 5.56 0.79 8.42
CA VAL A 49 4.66 0.62 9.55
C VAL A 49 4.69 1.89 10.40
N CYS A 50 3.53 2.48 10.65
CA CYS A 50 3.44 3.73 11.40
C CYS A 50 2.07 3.89 12.08
N SER A 51 1.96 4.86 12.98
CA SER A 51 0.70 5.21 13.62
C SER A 51 -0.27 5.89 12.65
N PRO A 52 -1.59 5.80 12.88
CA PRO A 52 -2.60 6.53 12.10
C PRO A 52 -2.36 8.04 12.05
N SER A 53 -1.95 8.67 13.15
CA SER A 53 -1.61 10.10 13.19
C SER A 53 -0.46 10.46 12.25
N ASN A 54 0.54 9.58 12.16
CA ASN A 54 1.68 9.75 11.25
C ASN A 54 1.27 9.65 9.77
N VAL A 55 0.31 8.78 9.44
CA VAL A 55 -0.30 8.73 8.10
C VAL A 55 -0.92 10.06 7.74
N ILE A 56 -1.76 10.62 8.62
CA ILE A 56 -2.43 11.91 8.40
C ILE A 56 -1.41 13.02 8.15
N GLU A 57 -0.38 13.09 8.98
CA GLU A 57 0.67 14.10 8.87
C GLU A 57 1.45 13.99 7.55
N GLN A 58 1.84 12.78 7.16
CA GLN A 58 2.59 12.55 5.92
C GLN A 58 1.75 12.84 4.68
N VAL A 59 0.49 12.41 4.65
CA VAL A 59 -0.41 12.67 3.51
C VAL A 59 -0.70 14.16 3.38
N ALA A 60 -0.85 14.91 4.49
CA ALA A 60 -1.05 16.35 4.46
C ALA A 60 0.11 17.12 3.80
N GLN A 61 1.31 16.54 3.78
CA GLN A 61 2.50 17.12 3.16
C GLN A 61 2.67 16.74 1.68
N GLN A 62 1.87 15.82 1.18
CA GLN A 62 1.97 15.28 -0.19
C GLN A 62 0.77 15.69 -1.04
N HIS A 63 0.95 15.60 -2.35
CA HIS A 63 -0.15 15.75 -3.27
C HIS A 63 -0.98 14.47 -3.31
N HIS A 64 -2.26 14.56 -3.00
CA HIS A 64 -3.16 13.41 -2.92
C HIS A 64 -4.52 13.65 -3.59
N GLU A 65 -4.59 14.63 -4.51
CA GLU A 65 -5.81 14.88 -5.26
C GLU A 65 -6.34 13.62 -5.93
N ASN A 66 -7.64 13.41 -5.82
CA ASN A 66 -8.34 12.24 -6.36
C ASN A 66 -7.79 10.89 -5.88
N ALA A 67 -7.11 10.85 -4.74
CA ALA A 67 -6.65 9.62 -4.16
C ALA A 67 -7.81 8.70 -3.75
N VAL A 68 -7.64 7.39 -3.91
CA VAL A 68 -8.55 6.40 -3.38
C VAL A 68 -7.92 5.63 -2.22
N LEU A 69 -8.75 5.27 -1.26
CA LEU A 69 -8.36 4.57 -0.05
C LEU A 69 -8.61 3.07 -0.21
N VAL A 70 -7.57 2.25 -0.03
CA VAL A 70 -7.67 0.79 -0.10
C VAL A 70 -7.00 0.14 1.11
N GLY A 71 -7.53 -1.00 1.55
CA GLY A 71 -7.03 -1.75 2.70
C GLY A 71 -7.92 -1.65 3.94
N THR A 72 -7.62 -2.47 4.94
CA THR A 72 -8.42 -2.62 6.16
C THR A 72 -8.17 -1.53 7.20
N GLY A 73 -7.05 -0.81 7.11
CA GLY A 73 -6.63 0.18 8.11
C GLY A 73 -7.57 1.38 8.21
N TRP A 74 -8.16 1.80 7.11
CA TRP A 74 -9.06 2.97 7.06
C TRP A 74 -10.31 2.82 7.94
N ALA A 75 -10.87 1.61 8.01
CA ALA A 75 -12.02 1.32 8.84
C ALA A 75 -11.62 0.88 10.26
N ALA A 76 -10.39 0.44 10.47
CA ALA A 76 -9.92 -0.04 11.76
C ALA A 76 -9.65 1.10 12.77
N TYR A 77 -9.34 2.29 12.27
CA TYR A 77 -8.97 3.44 13.08
C TYR A 77 -9.85 4.65 12.77
N PRO A 78 -10.70 5.09 13.74
CA PRO A 78 -11.62 6.22 13.55
C PRO A 78 -10.92 7.50 13.06
N GLU A 79 -9.73 7.81 13.58
CA GLU A 79 -8.94 8.97 13.18
C GLU A 79 -8.57 8.99 11.68
N LEU A 80 -8.35 7.82 11.07
CA LEU A 80 -8.13 7.70 9.63
C LEU A 80 -9.42 7.86 8.84
N SER A 81 -10.53 7.30 9.35
CA SER A 81 -11.86 7.44 8.73
C SER A 81 -12.31 8.90 8.68
N ASP A 82 -12.04 9.66 9.74
CA ASP A 82 -12.47 11.04 9.91
C ASP A 82 -11.58 12.04 9.16
N ALA A 83 -10.35 11.65 8.79
CA ALA A 83 -9.36 12.55 8.19
C ALA A 83 -9.66 12.95 6.73
N ASN A 84 -10.61 12.28 6.05
CA ASN A 84 -11.02 12.59 4.67
C ASN A 84 -9.86 12.69 3.67
N LEU A 85 -8.89 11.78 3.76
CA LEU A 85 -7.66 11.79 2.96
C LEU A 85 -7.86 11.35 1.50
N GLY A 86 -9.04 10.85 1.14
CA GLY A 86 -9.35 10.41 -0.21
C GLY A 86 -10.72 9.75 -0.30
N LYS A 87 -11.04 9.22 -1.47
CA LYS A 87 -12.30 8.51 -1.71
C LYS A 87 -12.22 7.09 -1.15
N ALA A 88 -13.10 6.76 -0.21
CA ALA A 88 -13.22 5.40 0.30
C ALA A 88 -13.65 4.42 -0.79
N THR A 89 -13.13 3.19 -0.75
CA THR A 89 -13.48 2.09 -1.65
C THR A 89 -13.84 0.83 -0.86
N ASP A 90 -14.37 -0.17 -1.55
CA ASP A 90 -14.64 -1.50 -1.02
C ASP A 90 -13.45 -2.46 -1.12
N ILE A 91 -12.30 -1.97 -1.63
CA ILE A 91 -11.09 -2.77 -1.76
C ILE A 91 -10.38 -2.85 -0.40
N THR A 92 -10.58 -3.95 0.30
CA THR A 92 -10.01 -4.18 1.63
C THR A 92 -8.83 -5.16 1.63
N LEU A 93 -8.79 -6.09 0.66
CA LEU A 93 -7.76 -7.13 0.57
C LEU A 93 -7.05 -7.11 -0.78
N PRO A 94 -5.77 -7.48 -0.82
CA PRO A 94 -5.05 -7.66 -2.09
C PRO A 94 -5.61 -8.86 -2.85
N SER A 95 -5.50 -8.82 -4.19
CA SER A 95 -5.90 -9.91 -5.06
C SER A 95 -4.77 -10.31 -6.02
N ALA A 96 -4.46 -11.59 -6.07
CA ALA A 96 -3.46 -12.13 -6.98
C ALA A 96 -3.83 -11.95 -8.47
N LEU A 97 -5.12 -11.70 -8.78
CA LEU A 97 -5.59 -11.44 -10.14
C LEU A 97 -4.82 -10.30 -10.85
N TYR A 98 -4.37 -9.31 -10.08
CA TYR A 98 -3.70 -8.11 -10.61
C TYR A 98 -2.17 -8.16 -10.51
N MET A 99 -1.60 -9.29 -10.07
CA MET A 99 -0.14 -9.42 -9.93
C MET A 99 0.59 -9.37 -11.27
N LEU A 100 0.00 -9.93 -12.32
CA LEU A 100 0.60 -9.90 -13.66
C LEU A 100 0.69 -8.48 -14.20
N ASP A 101 -0.34 -7.65 -14.00
CA ASP A 101 -0.35 -6.26 -14.43
C ASP A 101 0.78 -5.45 -13.76
N LEU A 102 1.13 -5.79 -12.53
CA LEU A 102 2.23 -5.17 -11.81
C LEU A 102 3.62 -5.74 -12.20
N ALA A 103 3.67 -7.01 -12.59
CA ALA A 103 4.93 -7.69 -12.90
C ALA A 103 5.40 -7.45 -14.33
N LEU A 104 4.47 -7.35 -15.30
CA LEU A 104 4.81 -7.24 -16.72
C LEU A 104 5.72 -6.06 -17.06
N PRO A 105 5.51 -4.83 -16.56
CA PRO A 105 6.43 -3.72 -16.83
C PRO A 105 7.86 -4.03 -16.40
N LYS A 106 8.02 -4.63 -15.22
CA LYS A 106 9.32 -5.03 -14.65
C LYS A 106 9.98 -6.14 -15.46
N TRP A 107 9.17 -7.13 -15.85
CA TRP A 107 9.64 -8.21 -16.72
C TRP A 107 10.20 -7.69 -18.04
N PHE A 108 9.47 -6.80 -18.71
CA PHE A 108 9.93 -6.22 -19.99
C PHE A 108 11.13 -5.28 -19.84
N ALA A 109 11.28 -4.65 -18.66
CA ALA A 109 12.47 -3.87 -18.33
C ALA A 109 13.68 -4.74 -17.94
N GLY A 110 13.53 -6.07 -17.84
CA GLY A 110 14.60 -6.97 -17.41
C GLY A 110 14.85 -6.94 -15.90
N GLU A 111 13.95 -6.34 -15.12
CA GLU A 111 14.04 -6.23 -13.66
C GLU A 111 13.56 -7.55 -13.01
N THR A 112 14.36 -8.60 -13.20
CA THR A 112 14.08 -9.93 -12.63
C THR A 112 15.21 -10.36 -11.71
N ILE A 113 14.87 -11.17 -10.72
CA ILE A 113 15.82 -11.76 -9.78
C ILE A 113 15.76 -13.28 -9.83
N SER A 114 16.84 -13.93 -9.36
CA SER A 114 16.83 -15.38 -9.18
C SER A 114 15.82 -15.82 -8.13
N PRO A 115 15.16 -16.98 -8.29
CA PRO A 115 14.31 -17.54 -7.24
C PRO A 115 15.01 -17.71 -5.89
N LEU A 116 16.34 -17.82 -5.87
CA LEU A 116 17.15 -17.92 -4.65
C LEU A 116 17.32 -16.58 -3.93
N GLU A 117 17.02 -15.48 -4.60
CA GLU A 117 17.13 -14.11 -4.08
C GLU A 117 15.78 -13.54 -3.63
N ILE A 118 14.69 -14.35 -3.75
CA ILE A 118 13.36 -13.91 -3.33
C ILE A 118 13.29 -13.90 -1.81
N GLU A 119 13.18 -12.72 -1.25
CA GLU A 119 12.98 -12.51 0.19
C GLU A 119 11.73 -11.66 0.45
N PRO A 120 10.90 -11.98 1.47
CA PRO A 120 9.83 -11.11 1.91
C PRO A 120 10.40 -9.80 2.49
N ILE A 121 9.72 -8.69 2.21
CA ILE A 121 10.04 -7.42 2.84
C ILE A 121 9.35 -7.36 4.20
N TYR A 122 10.13 -7.34 5.28
CA TYR A 122 9.64 -7.23 6.65
C TYR A 122 9.70 -5.75 7.08
N LEU A 123 8.56 -5.08 7.12
CA LEU A 123 8.47 -3.68 7.53
C LEU A 123 8.51 -3.52 9.06
N ARG A 124 8.11 -4.56 9.81
CA ARG A 124 8.18 -4.58 11.27
C ARG A 124 9.33 -5.47 11.72
N ASN A 125 10.36 -4.88 12.30
CA ASN A 125 11.55 -5.59 12.76
C ASN A 125 11.43 -6.10 14.21
N GLU A 126 10.50 -5.55 15.01
CA GLU A 126 10.33 -5.92 16.40
C GLU A 126 8.87 -6.28 16.71
N VAL A 127 8.65 -7.45 17.27
CA VAL A 127 7.35 -7.88 17.81
C VAL A 127 7.48 -8.03 19.31
N THR A 128 6.91 -7.10 20.07
CA THR A 128 6.81 -7.22 21.52
C THR A 128 5.66 -8.13 21.91
N TRP A 129 5.98 -9.36 22.34
CA TRP A 129 5.01 -10.27 22.93
C TRP A 129 4.64 -9.80 24.34
N LYS A 130 3.44 -9.27 24.54
CA LYS A 130 2.89 -9.09 25.89
C LYS A 130 2.51 -10.47 26.42
N LYS A 131 3.13 -10.92 27.52
CA LYS A 131 2.64 -12.09 28.26
C LYS A 131 1.19 -11.85 28.66
N LEU A 132 0.31 -12.78 28.30
CA LEU A 132 -1.06 -12.75 28.81
C LEU A 132 -1.01 -12.91 30.33
N PRO A 133 -1.75 -12.09 31.10
CA PRO A 133 -1.85 -12.27 32.54
C PRO A 133 -2.37 -13.67 32.87
N GLY A 134 -1.67 -14.45 33.70
CA GLY A 134 -2.17 -15.71 34.24
C GLY A 134 -1.64 -17.01 33.63
N ARG A 135 -0.55 -17.00 32.86
CA ARG A 135 0.21 -18.22 32.53
C ARG A 135 1.61 -18.12 33.14
N GLU A 136 1.74 -18.64 34.35
CA GLU A 136 3.03 -19.02 34.95
C GLU A 136 3.54 -20.29 34.27
#